data_5aa6e58c304c447f93c8b26d16f28db7
#
_entry.id   5aa6e58c304c447f93c8b26d16f28db7
#
_cell.length_a   1.000
_cell.length_b   1.000
_cell.length_c   1.000
_cell.angle_alpha   90.00
_cell.angle_beta   90.00
_cell.angle_gamma   90.00
#
_symmetry.space_group_name_H-M   'P 1'
#
loop_
_entity.id
_entity.type
_entity.pdbx_description
1 polymer ?
#
loop_
_entity_poly.entity_id
_entity_poly.type
_entity_poly.pdbx_seq_one_letter_code
_entity_poly.pdbx_strand_id
1 'polypeptide(L)'
;MDPLEEIEDQLTLFSRSHLEDPFAKVVALEPGPGHAGFSYLFDVSTEGELRRYFLRMPPPNVKHEGTADVLRQVSALRALDETDVPHAPVIWAGDDLQWFGRPYFIVPRIEGDVLRGDYLLSFTEEQRRSMARQAMTALAGIHKVDAGMKCPYLGDFWGYEFDVTRWDRFYEKAADPELLALQPIVRQKLLDHIPADARIALYHGDFQFANMMFSDKAQLLAVIDWELCGQGATLNDLGWVCAFNEPEAWAHEGAVSGLMPHSLELEAMYREAFGGDVGDVRWFKALAMYKFAIISGFNLMLHRRGKRDDPHWEDMRPSMQSNLEFALKMLGG
;
A
#
# COMPACT_ATOMS: atom_id res chain seq x y z
N MET A 1 33.04 -4.71 -6.41
CA MET A 1 32.03 -5.78 -6.62
C MET A 1 30.76 -5.07 -7.08
N ASP A 2 30.10 -5.58 -8.08
CA ASP A 2 28.80 -5.09 -8.49
C ASP A 2 27.84 -5.30 -7.32
N PRO A 3 26.99 -4.32 -6.95
CA PRO A 3 26.00 -4.49 -5.87
C PRO A 3 25.07 -5.71 -6.07
N LEU A 4 24.79 -6.12 -7.32
CA LEU A 4 24.01 -7.32 -7.60
C LEU A 4 24.80 -8.60 -7.34
N GLU A 5 26.09 -8.64 -7.67
CA GLU A 5 26.96 -9.79 -7.38
C GLU A 5 27.08 -10.02 -5.86
N GLU A 6 27.21 -8.94 -5.09
CA GLU A 6 27.26 -9.03 -3.62
C GLU A 6 25.97 -9.62 -3.03
N ILE A 7 24.82 -9.18 -3.50
CA ILE A 7 23.50 -9.72 -3.06
C ILE A 7 23.32 -11.17 -3.51
N GLU A 8 23.78 -11.55 -4.71
CA GLU A 8 23.71 -12.95 -5.20
C GLU A 8 24.52 -13.90 -4.30
N ASP A 9 25.73 -13.50 -3.93
CA ASP A 9 26.58 -14.28 -3.03
C ASP A 9 25.93 -14.42 -1.63
N GLN A 10 25.41 -13.31 -1.08
CA GLN A 10 24.72 -13.31 0.21
C GLN A 10 23.48 -14.21 0.18
N LEU A 11 22.64 -14.12 -0.87
CA LEU A 11 21.48 -14.96 -1.05
C LEU A 11 21.82 -16.44 -1.23
N THR A 12 22.93 -16.75 -1.91
CA THR A 12 23.39 -18.13 -2.06
C THR A 12 23.81 -18.72 -0.71
N LEU A 13 24.56 -17.97 0.11
CA LEU A 13 24.94 -18.40 1.46
C LEU A 13 23.72 -18.54 2.38
N PHE A 14 22.80 -17.56 2.32
CA PHE A 14 21.53 -17.60 3.04
C PHE A 14 20.72 -18.84 2.69
N SER A 15 20.55 -19.11 1.38
CA SER A 15 19.76 -20.23 0.89
C SER A 15 20.32 -21.57 1.32
N ARG A 16 21.65 -21.75 1.26
CA ARG A 16 22.32 -22.97 1.74
C ARG A 16 22.04 -23.25 3.21
N SER A 17 22.07 -22.19 4.03
CA SER A 17 21.83 -22.31 5.47
C SER A 17 20.36 -22.60 5.79
N HIS A 18 19.43 -21.89 5.16
CA HIS A 18 18.00 -21.95 5.53
C HIS A 18 17.23 -23.09 4.85
N LEU A 19 17.75 -23.60 3.73
CA LEU A 19 17.22 -24.79 3.05
C LEU A 19 17.93 -26.07 3.49
N GLU A 20 18.96 -25.95 4.33
CA GLU A 20 19.83 -27.07 4.76
C GLU A 20 20.41 -27.86 3.57
N ASP A 21 20.64 -27.15 2.45
CA ASP A 21 21.17 -27.70 1.20
C ASP A 21 22.49 -27.00 0.81
N PRO A 22 23.64 -27.67 0.99
CA PRO A 22 24.96 -27.09 0.66
C PRO A 22 25.16 -26.82 -0.85
N PHE A 23 24.31 -27.37 -1.70
CA PHE A 23 24.34 -27.19 -3.15
C PHE A 23 23.34 -26.13 -3.64
N ALA A 24 22.50 -25.59 -2.74
CA ALA A 24 21.58 -24.51 -3.09
C ALA A 24 22.34 -23.34 -3.72
N LYS A 25 21.83 -22.86 -4.85
CA LYS A 25 22.46 -21.78 -5.61
C LYS A 25 21.38 -20.84 -6.17
N VAL A 26 21.63 -19.54 -6.08
CA VAL A 26 20.84 -18.54 -6.83
C VAL A 26 21.15 -18.69 -8.32
N VAL A 27 20.15 -18.84 -9.15
CA VAL A 27 20.23 -19.06 -10.60
C VAL A 27 19.64 -17.93 -11.42
N ALA A 28 18.82 -17.08 -10.77
CA ALA A 28 18.30 -15.84 -11.32
C ALA A 28 18.17 -14.81 -10.20
N LEU A 29 18.53 -13.57 -10.49
CA LEU A 29 18.41 -12.43 -9.58
C LEU A 29 18.08 -11.18 -10.39
N GLU A 30 17.00 -10.50 -10.04
CA GLU A 30 16.60 -9.25 -10.66
C GLU A 30 16.12 -8.24 -9.60
N PRO A 31 16.36 -6.94 -9.76
CA PRO A 31 15.76 -5.94 -8.90
C PRO A 31 14.23 -6.06 -8.93
N GLY A 32 13.61 -6.02 -7.76
CA GLY A 32 12.16 -6.05 -7.65
C GLY A 32 11.51 -4.75 -8.13
N PRO A 33 10.24 -4.79 -8.53
CA PRO A 33 9.50 -3.60 -8.92
C PRO A 33 9.31 -2.65 -7.73
N GLY A 34 9.26 -1.34 -8.02
CA GLY A 34 8.92 -0.29 -7.05
C GLY A 34 10.06 0.68 -6.73
N HIS A 35 9.69 1.85 -6.17
CA HIS A 35 10.61 2.97 -5.92
C HIS A 35 11.03 3.09 -4.45
N ALA A 36 10.38 2.37 -3.53
CA ALA A 36 10.46 2.65 -2.09
C ALA A 36 11.49 1.79 -1.32
N GLY A 37 12.13 0.80 -1.94
CA GLY A 37 13.06 -0.04 -1.19
C GLY A 37 13.97 -0.92 -2.04
N PHE A 38 14.93 -1.54 -1.38
CA PHE A 38 15.76 -2.56 -1.95
C PHE A 38 15.00 -3.89 -1.90
N SER A 39 14.44 -4.27 -3.03
CA SER A 39 13.74 -5.53 -3.22
C SER A 39 14.36 -6.30 -4.39
N TYR A 40 14.31 -7.62 -4.31
CA TYR A 40 14.86 -8.50 -5.32
C TYR A 40 13.95 -9.70 -5.53
N LEU A 41 13.75 -10.06 -6.79
CA LEU A 41 13.21 -11.34 -7.19
C LEU A 41 14.37 -12.29 -7.43
N PHE A 42 14.33 -13.48 -6.88
CA PHE A 42 15.39 -14.45 -7.05
C PHE A 42 14.90 -15.89 -7.07
N ASP A 43 15.57 -16.69 -7.85
CA ASP A 43 15.28 -18.11 -8.01
C ASP A 43 16.43 -18.93 -7.43
N VAL A 44 16.10 -19.92 -6.61
CA VAL A 44 17.07 -20.83 -5.98
C VAL A 44 16.88 -22.22 -6.54
N SER A 45 17.94 -22.77 -7.13
CA SER A 45 18.02 -24.17 -7.53
C SER A 45 18.50 -25.00 -6.33
N THR A 46 17.76 -26.04 -5.99
CA THR A 46 18.11 -27.10 -5.04
C THR A 46 18.16 -28.44 -5.75
N GLU A 47 18.45 -29.53 -5.07
CA GLU A 47 18.47 -30.88 -5.67
C GLU A 47 17.07 -31.27 -6.19
N GLY A 48 16.80 -31.00 -7.49
CA GLY A 48 15.57 -31.37 -8.19
C GLY A 48 14.42 -30.36 -8.13
N GLU A 49 14.58 -29.19 -7.54
CA GLU A 49 13.53 -28.19 -7.40
C GLU A 49 14.03 -26.77 -7.68
N LEU A 50 13.22 -25.95 -8.34
CA LEU A 50 13.39 -24.51 -8.50
C LEU A 50 12.40 -23.78 -7.60
N ARG A 51 12.90 -22.98 -6.66
CA ARG A 51 12.09 -22.19 -5.74
C ARG A 51 12.25 -20.72 -6.04
N ARG A 52 11.14 -19.98 -6.08
CA ARG A 52 11.06 -18.57 -6.45
C ARG A 52 10.66 -17.72 -5.27
N TYR A 53 11.43 -16.65 -5.03
CA TYR A 53 11.28 -15.81 -3.85
C TYR A 53 11.31 -14.32 -4.19
N PHE A 54 10.81 -13.54 -3.26
CA PHE A 54 10.94 -12.09 -3.22
C PHE A 54 11.59 -11.70 -1.89
N LEU A 55 12.69 -10.96 -1.95
CA LEU A 55 13.39 -10.36 -0.81
C LEU A 55 13.03 -8.89 -0.70
N ARG A 56 12.67 -8.42 0.49
CA ARG A 56 12.51 -7.01 0.82
C ARG A 56 13.47 -6.60 1.93
N MET A 57 14.14 -5.46 1.74
CA MET A 57 15.03 -4.84 2.71
C MET A 57 14.79 -3.31 2.72
N PRO A 58 15.12 -2.59 3.82
CA PRO A 58 15.14 -1.14 3.78
C PRO A 58 16.28 -0.62 2.90
N PRO A 59 16.21 0.63 2.39
CA PRO A 59 17.35 1.27 1.74
C PRO A 59 18.58 1.30 2.66
N PRO A 60 19.80 1.30 2.11
CA PRO A 60 21.01 1.42 2.92
C PRO A 60 21.08 2.81 3.59
N ASN A 61 21.69 2.87 4.76
CA ASN A 61 21.97 4.10 5.50
C ASN A 61 20.74 4.92 5.91
N VAL A 62 19.57 4.29 6.00
CA VAL A 62 18.36 4.91 6.57
C VAL A 62 18.07 4.31 7.94
N LYS A 63 17.41 5.08 8.81
CA LYS A 63 16.84 4.53 10.04
C LYS A 63 15.71 3.56 9.69
N HIS A 64 15.67 2.43 10.38
CA HIS A 64 14.63 1.41 10.21
C HIS A 64 13.37 1.80 11.02
N GLU A 65 12.73 2.90 10.61
CA GLU A 65 11.55 3.48 11.24
C GLU A 65 10.50 3.83 10.18
N GLY A 66 9.22 3.81 10.55
CA GLY A 66 8.12 4.13 9.64
C GLY A 66 8.07 3.19 8.42
N THR A 67 8.05 3.73 7.21
CA THR A 67 8.00 2.94 5.96
C THR A 67 9.29 2.16 5.66
N ALA A 68 10.41 2.57 6.27
CA ALA A 68 11.69 1.84 6.15
C ALA A 68 11.82 0.67 7.13
N ASP A 69 10.87 0.50 8.06
CA ASP A 69 10.83 -0.64 8.97
C ASP A 69 10.10 -1.82 8.33
N VAL A 70 10.87 -2.68 7.65
CA VAL A 70 10.30 -3.86 6.96
C VAL A 70 9.71 -4.90 7.91
N LEU A 71 10.09 -4.90 9.19
CA LEU A 71 9.54 -5.84 10.17
C LEU A 71 8.11 -5.48 10.59
N ARG A 72 7.68 -4.24 10.39
CA ARG A 72 6.26 -3.85 10.49
C ARG A 72 5.41 -4.63 9.49
N GLN A 73 5.88 -4.75 8.24
CA GLN A 73 5.21 -5.52 7.20
C GLN A 73 5.13 -7.01 7.58
N VAL A 74 6.21 -7.57 8.14
CA VAL A 74 6.24 -8.95 8.66
C VAL A 74 5.18 -9.17 9.74
N SER A 75 5.03 -8.23 10.67
CA SER A 75 4.02 -8.32 11.74
C SER A 75 2.60 -8.37 11.18
N ALA A 76 2.29 -7.53 10.19
CA ALA A 76 0.99 -7.51 9.52
C ALA A 76 0.76 -8.80 8.71
N LEU A 77 1.72 -9.21 7.87
CA LEU A 77 1.61 -10.41 7.02
C LEU A 77 1.39 -11.68 7.87
N ARG A 78 2.16 -11.87 8.94
CA ARG A 78 2.00 -13.03 9.84
C ARG A 78 0.63 -13.06 10.55
N ALA A 79 0.04 -11.90 10.82
CA ALA A 79 -1.30 -11.85 11.39
C ALA A 79 -2.40 -12.29 10.42
N LEU A 80 -2.09 -12.32 9.13
CA LEU A 80 -3.00 -12.80 8.09
C LEU A 80 -2.91 -14.31 7.83
N ASP A 81 -1.85 -15.00 8.31
CA ASP A 81 -1.66 -16.45 8.10
C ASP A 81 -2.84 -17.29 8.60
N GLU A 82 -3.59 -16.79 9.60
CA GLU A 82 -4.78 -17.45 10.16
C GLU A 82 -6.10 -16.92 9.54
N THR A 83 -6.04 -16.26 8.39
CA THR A 83 -7.20 -15.66 7.71
C THR A 83 -7.30 -16.14 6.27
N ASP A 84 -8.46 -15.89 5.64
CA ASP A 84 -8.65 -16.14 4.20
C ASP A 84 -8.18 -14.97 3.32
N VAL A 85 -7.47 -13.98 3.86
CA VAL A 85 -6.96 -12.83 3.10
C VAL A 85 -5.80 -13.29 2.21
N PRO A 86 -5.90 -13.17 0.87
CA PRO A 86 -4.80 -13.51 -0.01
C PRO A 86 -3.58 -12.60 0.24
N HIS A 87 -2.46 -13.19 0.60
CA HIS A 87 -1.19 -12.51 0.86
C HIS A 87 -0.01 -13.44 0.58
N ALA A 88 1.21 -12.91 0.52
CA ALA A 88 2.42 -13.69 0.43
C ALA A 88 2.88 -14.08 1.86
N PRO A 89 2.86 -15.37 2.26
CA PRO A 89 3.28 -15.77 3.60
C PRO A 89 4.76 -15.50 3.82
N VAL A 90 5.14 -15.01 5.01
CA VAL A 90 6.53 -14.75 5.36
C VAL A 90 7.26 -16.07 5.66
N ILE A 91 8.19 -16.46 4.78
CA ILE A 91 9.00 -17.66 4.97
C ILE A 91 10.14 -17.38 5.94
N TRP A 92 10.91 -16.31 5.71
CA TRP A 92 12.00 -15.89 6.58
C TRP A 92 11.95 -14.39 6.79
N ALA A 93 12.29 -13.99 7.99
CA ALA A 93 12.45 -12.58 8.34
C ALA A 93 13.38 -12.46 9.56
N GLY A 94 14.12 -11.37 9.62
CA GLY A 94 15.00 -11.09 10.75
C GLY A 94 15.62 -9.71 10.70
N ASP A 95 16.17 -9.32 11.85
CA ASP A 95 17.00 -8.13 12.04
C ASP A 95 18.49 -8.48 12.22
N ASP A 96 18.82 -9.74 12.08
CA ASP A 96 20.18 -10.22 12.11
C ASP A 96 20.97 -9.68 10.90
N LEU A 97 22.00 -8.90 11.21
CA LEU A 97 22.80 -8.21 10.20
C LEU A 97 23.78 -9.12 9.46
N GLN A 98 23.96 -10.39 9.88
CA GLN A 98 24.97 -11.30 9.32
C GLN A 98 24.73 -11.61 7.84
N TRP A 99 23.47 -11.62 7.39
CA TRP A 99 23.13 -12.02 6.03
C TRP A 99 23.22 -10.88 5.03
N PHE A 100 22.55 -9.76 5.31
CA PHE A 100 22.38 -8.65 4.37
C PHE A 100 22.82 -7.30 4.95
N GLY A 101 23.41 -7.27 6.16
CA GLY A 101 23.80 -6.04 6.85
C GLY A 101 22.63 -5.15 7.28
N ARG A 102 21.38 -5.64 7.18
CA ARG A 102 20.15 -4.91 7.50
C ARG A 102 18.96 -5.87 7.71
N PRO A 103 17.87 -5.42 8.34
CA PRO A 103 16.66 -6.22 8.47
C PRO A 103 16.10 -6.63 7.11
N TYR A 104 15.41 -7.76 7.07
CA TYR A 104 14.86 -8.32 5.84
C TYR A 104 13.63 -9.17 6.10
N PHE A 105 12.87 -9.41 5.03
CA PHE A 105 11.98 -10.57 4.95
C PHE A 105 11.98 -11.16 3.54
N ILE A 106 11.64 -12.45 3.47
CA ILE A 106 11.54 -13.22 2.25
C ILE A 106 10.19 -13.92 2.22
N VAL A 107 9.51 -13.78 1.08
CA VAL A 107 8.22 -14.41 0.78
C VAL A 107 8.32 -15.20 -0.53
N PRO A 108 7.38 -16.13 -0.83
CA PRO A 108 7.31 -16.73 -2.16
C PRO A 108 7.03 -15.65 -3.20
N ARG A 109 7.61 -15.81 -4.40
CA ARG A 109 7.22 -15.01 -5.57
C ARG A 109 5.81 -15.40 -5.98
N ILE A 110 4.93 -14.42 -6.04
CA ILE A 110 3.54 -14.61 -6.53
C ILE A 110 3.55 -14.52 -8.06
N GLU A 111 2.99 -15.52 -8.71
CA GLU A 111 2.87 -15.59 -10.18
C GLU A 111 1.58 -14.88 -10.62
N GLY A 112 1.65 -13.58 -10.82
CA GLY A 112 0.56 -12.71 -11.23
C GLY A 112 1.06 -11.30 -11.46
N ASP A 113 0.17 -10.42 -11.91
CA ASP A 113 0.49 -9.03 -12.19
C ASP A 113 -0.33 -8.06 -11.33
N VAL A 114 0.23 -6.88 -11.10
CA VAL A 114 -0.49 -5.78 -10.45
C VAL A 114 -1.49 -5.15 -11.41
N LEU A 115 -2.64 -4.76 -10.89
CA LEU A 115 -3.77 -4.26 -11.70
C LEU A 115 -3.53 -2.81 -12.14
N ARG A 116 -2.72 -2.63 -13.19
CA ARG A 116 -2.35 -1.31 -13.75
C ARG A 116 -2.40 -1.33 -15.28
N GLY A 117 -2.58 -0.16 -15.88
CA GLY A 117 -2.42 0.07 -17.33
C GLY A 117 -3.12 -0.96 -18.20
N ASP A 118 -2.40 -1.48 -19.19
CA ASP A 118 -2.92 -2.44 -20.17
C ASP A 118 -3.41 -3.75 -19.55
N TYR A 119 -2.81 -4.16 -18.41
CA TYR A 119 -3.27 -5.35 -17.70
C TYR A 119 -4.69 -5.17 -17.16
N LEU A 120 -5.00 -4.01 -16.57
CA LEU A 120 -6.37 -3.69 -16.15
C LEU A 120 -7.33 -3.67 -17.36
N LEU A 121 -6.90 -3.12 -18.48
CA LEU A 121 -7.71 -3.03 -19.70
C LEU A 121 -7.95 -4.38 -20.38
N SER A 122 -7.13 -5.39 -20.10
CA SER A 122 -7.29 -6.74 -20.65
C SER A 122 -8.51 -7.50 -20.10
N PHE A 123 -9.07 -7.06 -18.96
CA PHE A 123 -10.23 -7.68 -18.31
C PHE A 123 -11.55 -7.05 -18.76
N THR A 124 -12.59 -7.89 -18.89
CA THR A 124 -13.96 -7.41 -19.13
C THR A 124 -14.50 -6.65 -17.90
N GLU A 125 -15.56 -5.88 -18.09
CA GLU A 125 -16.24 -5.19 -16.97
C GLU A 125 -16.71 -6.14 -15.89
N GLU A 126 -17.27 -7.30 -16.27
CA GLU A 126 -17.71 -8.34 -15.34
C GLU A 126 -16.53 -8.89 -14.52
N GLN A 127 -15.39 -9.15 -15.17
CA GLN A 127 -14.18 -9.59 -14.48
C GLN A 127 -13.67 -8.52 -13.52
N ARG A 128 -13.60 -7.25 -13.94
CA ARG A 128 -13.20 -6.15 -13.04
C ARG A 128 -14.14 -5.99 -11.85
N ARG A 129 -15.44 -6.20 -12.04
CA ARG A 129 -16.43 -6.21 -10.95
C ARG A 129 -16.21 -7.38 -9.99
N SER A 130 -15.90 -8.58 -10.51
CA SER A 130 -15.51 -9.73 -9.70
C SER A 130 -14.22 -9.49 -8.91
N MET A 131 -13.21 -8.88 -9.55
CA MET A 131 -11.94 -8.51 -8.90
C MET A 131 -12.17 -7.52 -7.76
N ALA A 132 -13.03 -6.51 -7.98
CA ALA A 132 -13.41 -5.55 -6.95
C ALA A 132 -14.09 -6.23 -5.75
N ARG A 133 -15.00 -7.18 -5.98
CA ARG A 133 -15.64 -7.95 -4.91
C ARG A 133 -14.62 -8.75 -4.10
N GLN A 134 -13.67 -9.40 -4.76
CA GLN A 134 -12.60 -10.14 -4.07
C GLN A 134 -11.74 -9.18 -3.24
N ALA A 135 -11.38 -8.01 -3.77
CA ALA A 135 -10.64 -6.99 -3.06
C ALA A 135 -11.38 -6.50 -1.81
N MET A 136 -12.67 -6.19 -1.93
CA MET A 136 -13.48 -5.74 -0.78
C MET A 136 -13.67 -6.86 0.27
N THR A 137 -13.73 -8.11 -0.16
CA THR A 137 -13.73 -9.27 0.76
C THR A 137 -12.41 -9.40 1.50
N ALA A 138 -11.28 -9.24 0.81
CA ALA A 138 -9.95 -9.23 1.43
C ALA A 138 -9.82 -8.07 2.43
N LEU A 139 -10.27 -6.86 2.05
CA LEU A 139 -10.26 -5.70 2.95
C LEU A 139 -11.07 -5.94 4.22
N ALA A 140 -12.27 -6.52 4.08
CA ALA A 140 -13.10 -6.89 5.23
C ALA A 140 -12.40 -7.92 6.14
N GLY A 141 -11.65 -8.87 5.56
CA GLY A 141 -10.82 -9.81 6.29
C GLY A 141 -9.70 -9.14 7.07
N ILE A 142 -8.95 -8.24 6.43
CA ILE A 142 -7.89 -7.43 7.07
C ILE A 142 -8.46 -6.67 8.27
N HIS A 143 -9.59 -6.00 8.11
CA HIS A 143 -10.22 -5.19 9.15
C HIS A 143 -10.85 -6.00 10.29
N LYS A 144 -10.95 -7.31 10.17
CA LYS A 144 -11.37 -8.21 11.25
C LYS A 144 -10.20 -8.63 12.16
N VAL A 145 -8.96 -8.41 11.73
CA VAL A 145 -7.75 -8.72 12.54
C VAL A 145 -7.62 -7.73 13.69
N ASP A 146 -7.60 -8.23 14.90
CA ASP A 146 -7.26 -7.45 16.10
C ASP A 146 -5.75 -7.16 16.10
N ALA A 147 -5.38 -5.97 15.66
CA ALA A 147 -3.98 -5.57 15.55
C ALA A 147 -3.29 -5.47 16.90
N GLY A 148 -3.97 -5.03 17.95
CA GLY A 148 -3.40 -4.96 19.30
C GLY A 148 -2.99 -6.32 19.83
N MET A 149 -3.75 -7.36 19.50
CA MET A 149 -3.46 -8.75 19.91
C MET A 149 -2.48 -9.45 18.95
N LYS A 150 -2.68 -9.32 17.63
CA LYS A 150 -1.96 -10.09 16.60
C LYS A 150 -0.70 -9.39 16.09
N CYS A 151 -0.64 -8.07 16.16
CA CYS A 151 0.44 -7.24 15.62
C CYS A 151 0.98 -6.23 16.64
N PRO A 152 1.40 -6.63 17.87
CA PRO A 152 1.84 -5.69 18.89
C PRO A 152 3.05 -4.85 18.44
N TYR A 153 3.81 -5.31 17.47
CA TYR A 153 4.93 -4.58 16.87
C TYR A 153 4.50 -3.28 16.16
N LEU A 154 3.25 -3.19 15.70
CA LEU A 154 2.75 -2.01 15.00
C LEU A 154 2.52 -0.79 15.92
N GLY A 155 2.46 -1.01 17.23
CA GLY A 155 2.15 0.03 18.20
C GLY A 155 0.69 0.48 18.18
N ASP A 156 0.39 1.49 18.99
CA ASP A 156 -0.96 1.98 19.19
C ASP A 156 -1.41 2.96 18.10
N PHE A 157 -2.71 3.12 17.97
CA PHE A 157 -3.32 4.17 17.14
C PHE A 157 -3.07 5.55 17.75
N TRP A 158 -2.53 6.48 16.96
CA TRP A 158 -2.15 7.82 17.40
C TRP A 158 -3.30 8.84 17.40
N GLY A 159 -4.49 8.43 17.00
CA GLY A 159 -5.69 9.27 16.99
C GLY A 159 -5.95 9.97 15.66
N TYR A 160 -7.19 10.37 15.46
CA TYR A 160 -7.65 11.03 14.22
C TYR A 160 -7.06 12.42 14.02
N GLU A 161 -6.87 13.17 15.11
CA GLU A 161 -6.24 14.49 15.04
C GLU A 161 -4.83 14.38 14.43
N PHE A 162 -4.05 13.36 14.85
CA PHE A 162 -2.74 13.09 14.27
C PHE A 162 -2.83 12.70 12.80
N ASP A 163 -3.83 11.89 12.40
CA ASP A 163 -4.04 11.51 11.01
C ASP A 163 -4.29 12.71 10.08
N VAL A 164 -4.85 13.79 10.61
CA VAL A 164 -5.05 15.05 9.89
C VAL A 164 -3.79 15.93 9.95
N THR A 165 -3.23 16.16 11.14
CA THR A 165 -2.22 17.19 11.37
C THR A 165 -0.81 16.78 10.93
N ARG A 166 -0.50 15.47 10.89
CA ARG A 166 0.83 14.99 10.44
C ARG A 166 1.21 15.42 9.02
N TRP A 167 0.24 15.86 8.21
CA TRP A 167 0.45 16.31 6.84
C TRP A 167 0.84 17.78 6.73
N ASP A 168 0.72 18.56 7.79
CA ASP A 168 1.03 20.00 7.80
C ASP A 168 2.46 20.27 7.33
N ARG A 169 3.44 19.49 7.81
CA ARG A 169 4.86 19.59 7.41
C ARG A 169 5.14 19.32 5.94
N PHE A 170 4.28 18.56 5.27
CA PHE A 170 4.37 18.28 3.84
C PHE A 170 3.70 19.38 3.03
N TYR A 171 2.54 19.85 3.50
CA TYR A 171 1.83 20.98 2.92
C TYR A 171 2.69 22.24 2.85
N GLU A 172 3.41 22.58 3.92
CA GLU A 172 4.31 23.73 3.99
C GLU A 172 5.42 23.73 2.90
N LYS A 173 5.74 22.56 2.35
CA LYS A 173 6.80 22.36 1.36
C LYS A 173 6.26 22.03 -0.03
N ALA A 174 4.97 21.89 -0.17
CA ALA A 174 4.32 21.50 -1.42
C ALA A 174 4.56 22.53 -2.52
N ALA A 175 4.65 22.05 -3.76
CA ALA A 175 4.62 22.93 -4.94
C ALA A 175 3.21 23.48 -5.19
N ASP A 176 3.12 24.56 -5.94
CA ASP A 176 1.88 25.16 -6.45
C ASP A 176 0.83 25.38 -5.33
N PRO A 177 1.16 26.17 -4.30
CA PRO A 177 0.28 26.40 -3.15
C PRO A 177 -1.09 26.99 -3.51
N GLU A 178 -1.23 27.62 -4.68
CA GLU A 178 -2.50 28.12 -5.21
C GLU A 178 -3.49 26.98 -5.48
N LEU A 179 -3.03 25.79 -5.90
CA LEU A 179 -3.88 24.61 -6.10
C LEU A 179 -4.26 23.94 -4.78
N LEU A 180 -3.56 24.26 -3.71
CA LEU A 180 -3.83 23.79 -2.36
C LEU A 180 -4.51 24.83 -1.47
N ALA A 181 -5.04 25.92 -2.03
CA ALA A 181 -5.65 27.03 -1.28
C ALA A 181 -6.81 26.61 -0.37
N LEU A 182 -7.49 25.52 -0.68
CA LEU A 182 -8.57 24.95 0.13
C LEU A 182 -8.09 24.10 1.31
N GLN A 183 -6.80 23.75 1.36
CA GLN A 183 -6.25 22.85 2.40
C GLN A 183 -6.57 23.33 3.83
N PRO A 184 -6.41 24.62 4.22
CA PRO A 184 -6.68 25.02 5.59
C PRO A 184 -8.18 24.86 5.98
N ILE A 185 -9.07 25.06 5.03
CA ILE A 185 -10.52 24.91 5.23
C ILE A 185 -10.87 23.44 5.41
N VAL A 186 -10.37 22.58 4.52
CA VAL A 186 -10.59 21.11 4.60
C VAL A 186 -10.02 20.56 5.91
N ARG A 187 -8.80 20.98 6.25
CA ARG A 187 -8.14 20.59 7.50
C ARG A 187 -9.00 20.93 8.73
N GLN A 188 -9.49 22.16 8.81
CA GLN A 188 -10.32 22.58 9.95
C GLN A 188 -11.64 21.78 10.01
N LYS A 189 -12.33 21.60 8.87
CA LYS A 189 -13.55 20.80 8.81
C LYS A 189 -13.32 19.34 9.21
N LEU A 190 -12.17 18.73 8.82
CA LEU A 190 -11.80 17.38 9.27
C LEU A 190 -11.66 17.32 10.79
N LEU A 191 -11.01 18.31 11.40
CA LEU A 191 -10.83 18.37 12.85
C LEU A 191 -12.14 18.63 13.60
N ASP A 192 -13.04 19.46 13.04
CA ASP A 192 -14.33 19.78 13.65
C ASP A 192 -15.32 18.60 13.61
N HIS A 193 -15.10 17.63 12.71
CA HIS A 193 -16.03 16.52 12.46
C HIS A 193 -15.37 15.15 12.62
N ILE A 194 -14.42 15.03 13.54
CA ILE A 194 -13.75 13.75 13.85
C ILE A 194 -14.80 12.68 14.22
N PRO A 195 -14.78 11.49 13.57
CA PRO A 195 -15.70 10.40 13.90
C PRO A 195 -15.54 9.91 15.34
N ALA A 196 -16.66 9.69 16.05
CA ALA A 196 -16.61 9.21 17.42
C ALA A 196 -16.33 7.70 17.54
N ASP A 197 -16.79 6.89 16.55
CA ASP A 197 -16.97 5.44 16.73
C ASP A 197 -16.42 4.60 15.55
N ALA A 198 -15.29 4.98 14.95
CA ALA A 198 -14.72 4.10 13.94
C ALA A 198 -13.96 2.93 14.59
N ARG A 199 -14.14 1.74 14.01
CA ARG A 199 -13.42 0.53 14.44
C ARG A 199 -11.92 0.70 14.28
N ILE A 200 -11.17 0.39 15.33
CA ILE A 200 -9.70 0.33 15.32
C ILE A 200 -9.28 -1.13 15.18
N ALA A 201 -8.50 -1.45 14.14
CA ALA A 201 -7.97 -2.78 13.87
C ALA A 201 -6.72 -2.68 12.97
N LEU A 202 -6.28 -3.81 12.39
CA LEU A 202 -5.26 -3.79 11.35
C LEU A 202 -5.80 -3.04 10.12
N TYR A 203 -5.00 -2.13 9.57
CA TYR A 203 -5.25 -1.49 8.30
C TYR A 203 -4.02 -1.55 7.39
N HIS A 204 -4.23 -1.50 6.09
CA HIS A 204 -3.18 -1.60 5.07
C HIS A 204 -2.43 -0.26 4.90
N GLY A 205 -3.15 0.85 4.89
CA GLY A 205 -2.60 2.22 4.78
C GLY A 205 -2.50 2.77 3.35
N ASP A 206 -2.43 1.89 2.34
CA ASP A 206 -2.47 2.23 0.90
C ASP A 206 -3.27 1.18 0.12
N PHE A 207 -4.49 0.90 0.58
CA PHE A 207 -5.33 -0.12 -0.04
C PHE A 207 -5.94 0.40 -1.34
N GLN A 208 -5.35 0.03 -2.45
CA GLN A 208 -5.78 0.39 -3.80
C GLN A 208 -5.53 -0.77 -4.77
N PHE A 209 -6.24 -0.79 -5.90
CA PHE A 209 -6.13 -1.89 -6.88
C PHE A 209 -4.72 -2.07 -7.44
N ALA A 210 -3.93 -1.00 -7.51
CA ALA A 210 -2.53 -1.05 -7.93
C ALA A 210 -1.59 -1.76 -6.91
N ASN A 211 -2.06 -2.07 -5.69
CA ASN A 211 -1.37 -2.83 -4.67
C ASN A 211 -1.97 -4.23 -4.48
N MET A 212 -2.54 -4.77 -5.55
CA MET A 212 -3.12 -6.11 -5.59
C MET A 212 -2.62 -6.88 -6.80
N MET A 213 -2.23 -8.12 -6.59
CA MET A 213 -1.83 -9.03 -7.66
C MET A 213 -2.98 -9.95 -8.04
N PHE A 214 -3.24 -10.02 -9.34
CA PHE A 214 -4.26 -10.89 -9.89
C PHE A 214 -3.66 -11.89 -10.88
N SER A 215 -4.31 -13.03 -11.04
CA SER A 215 -4.03 -13.96 -12.13
C SER A 215 -4.70 -13.49 -13.44
N ASP A 216 -4.27 -14.07 -14.56
CA ASP A 216 -4.91 -13.93 -15.89
C ASP A 216 -6.40 -14.35 -15.90
N LYS A 217 -6.85 -15.10 -14.88
CA LYS A 217 -8.24 -15.52 -14.67
C LYS A 217 -9.02 -14.59 -13.72
N ALA A 218 -8.53 -13.39 -13.47
CA ALA A 218 -9.15 -12.40 -12.58
C ALA A 218 -9.30 -12.88 -11.11
N GLN A 219 -8.42 -13.76 -10.63
CA GLN A 219 -8.38 -14.20 -9.25
C GLN A 219 -7.39 -13.35 -8.45
N LEU A 220 -7.80 -12.81 -7.31
CA LEU A 220 -6.90 -12.12 -6.38
C LEU A 220 -5.93 -13.13 -5.75
N LEU A 221 -4.63 -12.92 -5.98
CA LEU A 221 -3.56 -13.78 -5.50
C LEU A 221 -2.91 -13.24 -4.23
N ALA A 222 -2.76 -11.92 -4.12
CA ALA A 222 -2.21 -11.28 -2.93
C ALA A 222 -2.54 -9.79 -2.88
N VAL A 223 -2.74 -9.28 -1.67
CA VAL A 223 -2.61 -7.86 -1.32
C VAL A 223 -1.14 -7.62 -0.95
N ILE A 224 -0.51 -6.64 -1.59
CA ILE A 224 0.92 -6.35 -1.49
C ILE A 224 1.17 -4.92 -1.01
N ASP A 225 2.43 -4.59 -0.73
CA ASP A 225 2.89 -3.24 -0.33
C ASP A 225 2.36 -2.76 1.03
N TRP A 226 2.69 -3.52 2.05
CA TRP A 226 2.28 -3.30 3.44
C TRP A 226 3.13 -2.26 4.19
N GLU A 227 3.89 -1.41 3.51
CA GLU A 227 4.82 -0.48 4.16
C GLU A 227 4.12 0.61 5.00
N LEU A 228 2.85 0.91 4.71
CA LEU A 228 2.03 1.88 5.43
C LEU A 228 1.07 1.23 6.44
N CYS A 229 1.14 -0.09 6.64
CA CYS A 229 0.25 -0.80 7.54
C CYS A 229 0.38 -0.32 8.99
N GLY A 230 -0.68 -0.53 9.77
CA GLY A 230 -0.69 -0.14 11.17
C GLY A 230 -1.94 -0.60 11.91
N GLN A 231 -2.00 -0.23 13.18
CA GLN A 231 -3.22 -0.24 13.98
C GLN A 231 -3.90 1.12 13.85
N GLY A 232 -5.15 1.16 13.39
CA GLY A 232 -5.87 2.42 13.21
C GLY A 232 -7.29 2.24 12.74
N ALA A 233 -7.91 3.36 12.38
CA ALA A 233 -9.28 3.36 11.88
C ALA A 233 -9.37 2.60 10.55
N THR A 234 -10.11 1.50 10.54
CA THR A 234 -10.27 0.63 9.37
C THR A 234 -10.87 1.35 8.16
N LEU A 235 -11.74 2.32 8.42
CA LEU A 235 -12.34 3.13 7.36
C LEU A 235 -11.35 4.03 6.61
N ASN A 236 -10.11 4.18 7.09
CA ASN A 236 -9.04 4.84 6.31
C ASN A 236 -8.78 4.13 4.97
N ASP A 237 -8.70 2.79 4.98
CA ASP A 237 -8.50 2.03 3.75
C ASP A 237 -9.74 2.05 2.85
N LEU A 238 -10.93 1.89 3.43
CA LEU A 238 -12.17 1.96 2.65
C LEU A 238 -12.35 3.35 2.03
N GLY A 239 -12.12 4.41 2.81
CA GLY A 239 -12.14 5.79 2.30
C GLY A 239 -11.13 6.01 1.19
N TRP A 240 -9.92 5.45 1.33
CA TRP A 240 -8.84 5.54 0.35
C TRP A 240 -9.24 4.88 -0.98
N VAL A 241 -9.58 3.59 -0.98
CA VAL A 241 -9.95 2.89 -2.23
C VAL A 241 -11.21 3.47 -2.87
N CYS A 242 -12.19 3.91 -2.07
CA CYS A 242 -13.40 4.57 -2.57
C CYS A 242 -13.06 5.90 -3.26
N ALA A 243 -12.27 6.76 -2.62
CA ALA A 243 -11.92 8.07 -3.16
C ALA A 243 -11.06 7.96 -4.44
N PHE A 244 -10.20 6.94 -4.54
CA PHE A 244 -9.46 6.65 -5.79
C PHE A 244 -10.37 6.23 -6.95
N ASN A 245 -11.56 5.71 -6.66
CA ASN A 245 -12.54 5.29 -7.67
C ASN A 245 -13.74 6.26 -7.77
N GLU A 246 -13.53 7.52 -7.43
CA GLU A 246 -14.49 8.60 -7.50
C GLU A 246 -14.11 9.53 -8.67
N PRO A 247 -14.78 9.48 -9.84
CA PRO A 247 -14.36 10.27 -11.00
C PRO A 247 -14.29 11.78 -10.72
N GLU A 248 -15.18 12.30 -9.89
CA GLU A 248 -15.24 13.72 -9.54
C GLU A 248 -14.01 14.22 -8.75
N ALA A 249 -13.25 13.32 -8.12
CA ALA A 249 -12.06 13.70 -7.37
C ALA A 249 -10.85 13.99 -8.27
N TRP A 250 -10.90 13.62 -9.56
CA TRP A 250 -9.75 13.61 -10.46
C TRP A 250 -9.95 14.52 -11.66
N ALA A 251 -8.97 15.35 -11.96
CA ALA A 251 -9.00 16.31 -13.07
C ALA A 251 -7.86 16.09 -14.10
N HIS A 252 -6.95 15.11 -13.87
CA HIS A 252 -5.87 14.84 -14.81
C HIS A 252 -6.33 13.95 -15.98
N GLU A 253 -5.76 14.20 -17.16
CA GLU A 253 -5.97 13.35 -18.34
C GLU A 253 -5.35 11.96 -18.09
N GLY A 254 -6.10 10.90 -18.38
CA GLY A 254 -5.65 9.52 -18.13
C GLY A 254 -5.99 8.97 -16.75
N ALA A 255 -6.77 9.69 -15.94
CA ALA A 255 -7.35 9.12 -14.74
C ALA A 255 -8.12 7.84 -15.09
N VAL A 256 -7.66 6.69 -14.59
CA VAL A 256 -8.33 5.39 -14.76
C VAL A 256 -9.60 5.25 -13.90
N SER A 257 -10.06 6.37 -13.33
CA SER A 257 -11.34 6.45 -12.64
C SER A 257 -12.47 6.06 -13.59
N GLY A 258 -13.26 5.05 -13.21
CA GLY A 258 -14.36 4.53 -14.05
C GLY A 258 -14.06 3.19 -14.72
N LEU A 259 -12.83 2.67 -14.69
CA LEU A 259 -12.54 1.30 -15.13
C LEU A 259 -12.92 0.26 -14.07
N MET A 260 -12.73 0.57 -12.78
CA MET A 260 -13.21 -0.23 -11.66
C MET A 260 -14.59 0.27 -11.21
N PRO A 261 -15.34 -0.52 -10.43
CA PRO A 261 -16.64 -0.10 -9.90
C PRO A 261 -16.57 1.23 -9.14
N HIS A 262 -17.62 2.04 -9.28
CA HIS A 262 -17.76 3.31 -8.58
C HIS A 262 -17.70 3.15 -7.06
N SER A 263 -17.25 4.17 -6.38
CA SER A 263 -17.04 4.18 -4.92
C SER A 263 -18.25 3.70 -4.12
N LEU A 264 -19.47 4.05 -4.48
CA LEU A 264 -20.68 3.57 -3.81
C LEU A 264 -20.89 2.06 -3.94
N GLU A 265 -20.49 1.48 -5.06
CA GLU A 265 -20.56 0.05 -5.28
C GLU A 265 -19.46 -0.69 -4.49
N LEU A 266 -18.25 -0.14 -4.44
CA LEU A 266 -17.16 -0.66 -3.60
C LEU A 266 -17.54 -0.64 -2.12
N GLU A 267 -18.14 0.45 -1.66
CA GLU A 267 -18.65 0.56 -0.28
C GLU A 267 -19.72 -0.50 0.01
N ALA A 268 -20.65 -0.72 -0.92
CA ALA A 268 -21.69 -1.74 -0.76
C ALA A 268 -21.09 -3.17 -0.70
N MET A 269 -20.12 -3.49 -1.58
CA MET A 269 -19.41 -4.77 -1.57
C MET A 269 -18.65 -4.98 -0.26
N TYR A 270 -18.00 -3.94 0.27
CA TYR A 270 -17.31 -4.03 1.55
C TYR A 270 -18.28 -4.28 2.71
N ARG A 271 -19.41 -3.52 2.77
CA ARG A 271 -20.43 -3.70 3.81
C ARG A 271 -21.02 -5.11 3.81
N GLU A 272 -21.28 -5.65 2.62
CA GLU A 272 -21.73 -7.04 2.44
C GLU A 272 -20.70 -8.05 3.00
N ALA A 273 -19.41 -7.88 2.64
CA ALA A 273 -18.34 -8.79 3.06
C ALA A 273 -18.00 -8.65 4.57
N PHE A 274 -18.06 -7.45 5.11
CA PHE A 274 -17.78 -7.19 6.52
C PHE A 274 -18.85 -7.77 7.42
N GLY A 275 -20.13 -7.65 7.01
CA GLY A 275 -21.27 -8.23 7.72
C GLY A 275 -21.62 -7.46 8.99
N GLY A 276 -22.03 -6.20 8.87
CA GLY A 276 -22.43 -5.38 10.01
C GLY A 276 -22.42 -3.88 9.69
N ASP A 277 -22.69 -3.07 10.71
CA ASP A 277 -22.56 -1.62 10.58
C ASP A 277 -21.07 -1.24 10.56
N VAL A 278 -20.69 -0.49 9.54
CA VAL A 278 -19.31 -0.01 9.36
C VAL A 278 -19.18 1.50 9.60
N GLY A 279 -20.29 2.19 9.87
CA GLY A 279 -20.32 3.64 10.09
C GLY A 279 -20.28 4.47 8.80
N ASP A 280 -20.01 5.77 8.93
CA ASP A 280 -19.99 6.74 7.84
C ASP A 280 -18.58 6.85 7.22
N VAL A 281 -18.47 6.60 5.92
CA VAL A 281 -17.20 6.61 5.19
C VAL A 281 -16.85 8.01 4.64
N ARG A 282 -17.79 8.97 4.64
CA ARG A 282 -17.59 10.30 4.00
C ARG A 282 -16.40 11.06 4.56
N TRP A 283 -16.23 11.07 5.88
CA TRP A 283 -15.08 11.72 6.53
C TRP A 283 -13.76 11.10 6.07
N PHE A 284 -13.70 9.79 5.93
CA PHE A 284 -12.51 9.05 5.50
C PHE A 284 -12.20 9.25 4.01
N LYS A 285 -13.23 9.39 3.15
CA LYS A 285 -13.05 9.79 1.74
C LYS A 285 -12.48 11.21 1.66
N ALA A 286 -12.98 12.13 2.49
CA ALA A 286 -12.46 13.49 2.58
C ALA A 286 -10.99 13.50 3.05
N LEU A 287 -10.67 12.75 4.11
CA LEU A 287 -9.29 12.61 4.60
C LEU A 287 -8.37 12.02 3.54
N ALA A 288 -8.84 11.02 2.77
CA ALA A 288 -8.07 10.41 1.69
C ALA A 288 -7.66 11.45 0.64
N MET A 289 -8.60 12.26 0.14
CA MET A 289 -8.33 13.27 -0.88
C MET A 289 -7.56 14.46 -0.33
N TYR A 290 -7.81 14.86 0.91
CA TYR A 290 -6.97 15.83 1.62
C TYR A 290 -5.50 15.41 1.68
N LYS A 291 -5.24 14.17 2.09
CA LYS A 291 -3.88 13.60 2.12
C LYS A 291 -3.27 13.56 0.73
N PHE A 292 -4.01 13.05 -0.26
CA PHE A 292 -3.49 12.85 -1.59
C PHE A 292 -3.15 14.17 -2.31
N ALA A 293 -3.95 15.22 -2.12
CA ALA A 293 -3.63 16.56 -2.63
C ALA A 293 -2.28 17.07 -2.08
N ILE A 294 -2.03 16.89 -0.78
CA ILE A 294 -0.77 17.30 -0.14
C ILE A 294 0.40 16.42 -0.62
N ILE A 295 0.19 15.09 -0.69
CA ILE A 295 1.20 14.14 -1.21
C ILE A 295 1.60 14.52 -2.63
N SER A 296 0.63 14.83 -3.50
CA SER A 296 0.89 15.24 -4.89
C SER A 296 1.73 16.50 -4.93
N GLY A 297 1.37 17.56 -4.21
CA GLY A 297 2.13 18.80 -4.14
C GLY A 297 3.55 18.62 -3.58
N PHE A 298 3.71 17.76 -2.57
CA PHE A 298 5.02 17.46 -1.99
C PHE A 298 5.91 16.67 -2.95
N ASN A 299 5.40 15.64 -3.60
CA ASN A 299 6.17 14.86 -4.57
C ASN A 299 6.48 15.66 -5.83
N LEU A 300 5.56 16.50 -6.30
CA LEU A 300 5.82 17.46 -7.37
C LEU A 300 6.99 18.40 -7.03
N MET A 301 7.06 18.89 -5.80
CA MET A 301 8.20 19.68 -5.33
C MET A 301 9.51 18.86 -5.36
N LEU A 302 9.49 17.59 -4.94
CA LEU A 302 10.66 16.71 -4.99
C LEU A 302 11.12 16.46 -6.43
N HIS A 303 10.18 16.22 -7.36
CA HIS A 303 10.44 16.05 -8.80
C HIS A 303 11.11 17.31 -9.37
N ARG A 304 10.49 18.46 -9.22
CA ARG A 304 11.01 19.75 -9.75
C ARG A 304 12.36 20.17 -9.16
N ARG A 305 12.71 19.68 -7.96
CA ARG A 305 14.03 19.89 -7.34
C ARG A 305 15.06 18.83 -7.73
N GLY A 306 14.73 17.90 -8.61
CA GLY A 306 15.61 16.80 -9.00
C GLY A 306 15.97 15.83 -7.87
N LYS A 307 15.19 15.82 -6.78
CA LYS A 307 15.37 14.87 -5.66
C LYS A 307 14.70 13.52 -5.90
N ARG A 308 13.70 13.51 -6.76
CA ARG A 308 12.99 12.32 -7.25
C ARG A 308 12.59 12.60 -8.69
N ASP A 309 13.18 11.89 -9.65
CA ASP A 309 12.78 12.01 -11.04
C ASP A 309 11.52 11.15 -11.28
N ASP A 310 10.36 11.82 -11.28
CA ASP A 310 9.07 11.18 -11.46
C ASP A 310 8.09 12.19 -12.10
N PRO A 311 8.07 12.29 -13.43
CA PRO A 311 7.25 13.25 -14.17
C PRO A 311 5.74 13.02 -14.01
N HIS A 312 5.31 11.84 -13.56
CA HIS A 312 3.91 11.53 -13.28
C HIS A 312 3.24 12.57 -12.36
N TRP A 313 4.01 13.20 -11.46
CA TRP A 313 3.46 14.23 -10.56
C TRP A 313 3.08 15.52 -11.26
N GLU A 314 3.65 15.80 -12.44
CA GLU A 314 3.15 16.91 -13.29
C GLU A 314 1.77 16.58 -13.88
N ASP A 315 1.54 15.34 -14.29
CA ASP A 315 0.24 14.90 -14.79
C ASP A 315 -0.82 14.94 -13.69
N MET A 316 -0.44 14.60 -12.45
CA MET A 316 -1.34 14.61 -11.29
C MET A 316 -1.66 16.03 -10.77
N ARG A 317 -0.89 17.03 -11.16
CA ARG A 317 -1.00 18.42 -10.69
C ARG A 317 -2.43 19.01 -10.76
N PRO A 318 -3.20 18.86 -11.86
CA PRO A 318 -4.56 19.40 -11.93
C PRO A 318 -5.50 18.82 -10.87
N SER A 319 -5.25 17.59 -10.43
CA SER A 319 -6.09 16.91 -9.44
C SER A 319 -5.88 17.40 -8.01
N MET A 320 -4.84 18.18 -7.71
CA MET A 320 -4.61 18.71 -6.37
C MET A 320 -5.80 19.57 -5.89
N GLN A 321 -6.32 20.43 -6.75
CA GLN A 321 -7.48 21.27 -6.43
C GLN A 321 -8.78 20.44 -6.36
N SER A 322 -9.06 19.61 -7.37
CA SER A 322 -10.29 18.81 -7.39
C SER A 322 -10.36 17.80 -6.24
N ASN A 323 -9.24 17.28 -5.78
CA ASN A 323 -9.20 16.45 -4.57
C ASN A 323 -9.68 17.20 -3.32
N LEU A 324 -9.26 18.46 -3.14
CA LEU A 324 -9.71 19.28 -2.00
C LEU A 324 -11.17 19.73 -2.14
N GLU A 325 -11.63 20.05 -3.36
CA GLU A 325 -13.03 20.37 -3.64
C GLU A 325 -13.93 19.15 -3.33
N PHE A 326 -13.51 17.95 -3.76
CA PHE A 326 -14.19 16.71 -3.41
C PHE A 326 -14.22 16.47 -1.90
N ALA A 327 -13.11 16.69 -1.20
CA ALA A 327 -13.05 16.57 0.26
C ALA A 327 -14.06 17.51 0.96
N LEU A 328 -14.17 18.76 0.51
CA LEU A 328 -15.17 19.71 1.02
C LEU A 328 -16.59 19.22 0.80
N LYS A 329 -16.90 18.71 -0.40
CA LYS A 329 -18.20 18.13 -0.73
C LYS A 329 -18.57 16.99 0.24
N MET A 330 -17.62 16.11 0.56
CA MET A 330 -17.84 15.00 1.50
C MET A 330 -18.11 15.49 2.93
N LEU A 331 -17.58 16.65 3.32
CA LEU A 331 -17.75 17.27 4.64
C LEU A 331 -18.94 18.26 4.71
N GLY A 332 -19.83 18.25 3.70
CA GLY A 332 -21.02 19.10 3.68
C GLY A 332 -20.70 20.57 3.39
N GLY A 333 -19.71 20.82 2.53
CA GLY A 333 -19.29 22.15 2.05
C GLY A 333 -20.02 22.61 0.83
#